data_3ff9086453aeb6aa45a1c1f56e2d125d
#
_entry.id   3ff9086453aeb6aa45a1c1f56e2d125d
#
_cell.length_a   1.000
_cell.length_b   1.000
_cell.length_c   1.000
_cell.angle_alpha   90.00
_cell.angle_beta   90.00
_cell.angle_gamma   90.00
#
_symmetry.space_group_name_H-M   'P 1'
#
loop_
_entity.id
_entity.type
_entity.pdbx_description
1 polymer ?
#
loop_
_entity_poly.entity_id
_entity_poly.type
_entity_poly.pdbx_seq_one_letter_code
_entity_poly.pdbx_strand_id
1 'polypeptide(L)'
;KKGNALIQGTAIAGIFRQYLAGERQIKDEPQELKELFGNDHNKTTDSTLSNIYISDAYITTPKVGKRDGVKLELFSKIALDKSKYDYEILYPGQEFEIKIEVIIREKHQKYEQAFKNYLAQILDGLMNSKITIGAKTSRGFGKIKVKTAPTITALDMTKKQDVETWINFDWNTFKPNTTLQNLGTPIQNDQYITIKTDLLIEKTLMI
;
A
#
# COMPACT_ATOMS: atom_id res chain seq x y z
N LYS A 1 18.73 -20.97 7.61
CA LYS A 1 17.29 -21.25 7.90
C LYS A 1 16.50 -20.49 6.86
N LYS A 2 15.69 -21.16 6.03
CA LYS A 2 14.72 -20.50 5.14
C LYS A 2 13.64 -19.91 6.04
N GLY A 3 13.68 -18.60 6.29
CA GLY A 3 12.67 -17.87 7.04
C GLY A 3 11.49 -17.45 6.16
N ASN A 4 10.42 -17.00 6.77
CA ASN A 4 9.32 -16.33 6.07
C ASN A 4 9.81 -14.97 5.55
N ALA A 5 9.32 -14.52 4.40
CA ALA A 5 9.53 -13.14 3.99
C ALA A 5 8.47 -12.25 4.67
N LEU A 6 8.90 -11.10 5.11
CA LEU A 6 8.08 -10.11 5.81
C LEU A 6 7.95 -8.86 4.96
N ILE A 7 6.72 -8.41 4.76
CA ILE A 7 6.41 -7.08 4.25
C ILE A 7 5.87 -6.28 5.42
N GLN A 8 6.64 -5.31 5.88
CA GLN A 8 6.28 -4.52 7.06
C GLN A 8 5.03 -3.68 6.82
N GLY A 9 4.09 -3.70 7.75
CA GLY A 9 2.87 -2.89 7.70
C GLY A 9 3.16 -1.39 7.60
N THR A 10 4.22 -0.92 8.26
CA THR A 10 4.69 0.47 8.15
C THR A 10 5.15 0.85 6.74
N ALA A 11 5.80 -0.07 6.02
CA ALA A 11 6.17 0.15 4.62
C ALA A 11 4.93 0.22 3.72
N ILE A 12 3.94 -0.64 3.96
CA ILE A 12 2.66 -0.62 3.24
C ILE A 12 1.91 0.70 3.52
N ALA A 13 1.88 1.14 4.78
CA ALA A 13 1.28 2.42 5.17
C ALA A 13 1.92 3.60 4.43
N GLY A 14 3.25 3.62 4.35
CA GLY A 14 3.98 4.64 3.58
C GLY A 14 3.61 4.66 2.10
N ILE A 15 3.48 3.48 1.49
CA ILE A 15 3.06 3.34 0.09
C ILE A 15 1.62 3.85 -0.12
N PHE A 16 0.69 3.51 0.78
CA PHE A 16 -0.70 3.97 0.70
C PHE A 16 -0.79 5.48 0.88
N ARG A 17 -0.05 6.04 1.85
CA ARG A 17 0.04 7.49 2.04
C ARG A 17 0.54 8.19 0.79
N GLN A 18 1.64 7.70 0.20
CA GLN A 18 2.20 8.25 -1.03
C GLN A 18 1.22 8.15 -2.20
N TYR A 19 0.52 7.03 -2.34
CA TYR A 19 -0.50 6.85 -3.38
C TYR A 19 -1.65 7.86 -3.25
N LEU A 20 -2.10 8.12 -2.04
CA LEU A 20 -3.17 9.10 -1.77
C LEU A 20 -2.69 10.55 -1.91
N ALA A 21 -1.47 10.84 -1.48
CA ALA A 21 -0.87 12.17 -1.60
C ALA A 21 -0.55 12.54 -3.06
N GLY A 22 -0.28 11.55 -3.91
CA GLY A 22 0.18 11.76 -5.29
C GLY A 22 1.55 12.45 -5.31
N GLU A 23 1.69 13.52 -6.09
CA GLU A 23 2.94 14.29 -6.19
C GLU A 23 3.11 15.35 -5.08
N ARG A 24 2.16 15.45 -4.16
CA ARG A 24 2.23 16.46 -3.09
C ARG A 24 3.35 16.13 -2.11
N GLN A 25 4.02 17.18 -1.64
CA GLN A 25 4.94 17.03 -0.52
C GLN A 25 4.16 16.84 0.79
N ILE A 26 4.74 16.13 1.75
CA ILE A 26 4.11 15.85 3.07
C ILE A 26 3.55 17.12 3.74
N LYS A 27 4.25 18.25 3.60
CA LYS A 27 3.79 19.55 4.15
C LYS A 27 2.48 20.04 3.52
N ASP A 28 2.23 19.69 2.25
CA ASP A 28 1.10 20.17 1.46
C ASP A 28 -0.06 19.14 1.43
N GLU A 29 0.06 18.05 2.19
CA GLU A 29 -1.02 17.06 2.34
C GLU A 29 -2.24 17.68 3.02
N PRO A 30 -3.45 17.27 2.62
CA PRO A 30 -4.68 17.64 3.34
C PRO A 30 -4.63 17.22 4.82
N GLN A 31 -5.27 18.01 5.69
CA GLN A 31 -5.26 17.74 7.12
C GLN A 31 -5.85 16.35 7.45
N GLU A 32 -6.92 15.97 6.79
CA GLU A 32 -7.56 14.65 6.95
C GLU A 32 -6.62 13.50 6.59
N LEU A 33 -5.72 13.67 5.61
CA LEU A 33 -4.73 12.66 5.26
C LEU A 33 -3.64 12.56 6.35
N LYS A 34 -3.22 13.71 6.89
CA LYS A 34 -2.29 13.77 8.03
C LYS A 34 -2.89 13.11 9.27
N GLU A 35 -4.18 13.33 9.54
CA GLU A 35 -4.88 12.70 10.66
C GLU A 35 -5.04 11.18 10.44
N LEU A 36 -5.26 10.73 9.21
CA LEU A 36 -5.41 9.31 8.92
C LEU A 36 -4.10 8.54 9.19
N PHE A 37 -2.97 9.02 8.69
CA PHE A 37 -1.67 8.32 8.81
C PHE A 37 -0.83 8.76 10.02
N GLY A 38 -1.29 9.74 10.74
CA GLY A 38 -0.52 10.37 11.81
C GLY A 38 0.47 11.39 11.28
N ASN A 39 0.87 12.30 12.15
CA ASN A 39 1.81 13.36 11.83
C ASN A 39 2.84 13.46 12.96
N ASP A 40 4.10 13.25 12.63
CA ASP A 40 5.23 13.46 13.54
C ASP A 40 5.81 14.85 13.26
N HIS A 41 5.49 15.81 14.08
CA HIS A 41 6.15 17.09 14.09
C HIS A 41 7.28 17.03 15.10
N ASN A 42 8.48 16.70 14.68
CA ASN A 42 9.71 16.71 15.49
C ASN A 42 9.99 18.00 16.29
N LYS A 43 9.07 18.95 16.30
CA LYS A 43 9.26 20.27 16.93
C LYS A 43 8.03 20.85 17.63
N THR A 44 6.89 20.18 17.65
CA THR A 44 5.68 20.71 18.31
C THR A 44 4.95 19.63 19.11
N THR A 45 4.24 20.06 20.15
CA THR A 45 3.40 19.24 21.05
C THR A 45 2.20 18.59 20.36
N ASP A 46 2.04 18.73 19.04
CA ASP A 46 0.86 18.34 18.26
C ASP A 46 1.09 17.09 17.41
N SER A 47 1.84 16.10 17.91
CA SER A 47 1.91 14.81 17.24
C SER A 47 0.56 14.10 17.31
N THR A 48 0.05 13.66 16.15
CA THR A 48 -1.21 12.90 16.08
C THR A 48 -0.92 11.43 15.81
N LEU A 49 -1.56 10.57 16.61
CA LEU A 49 -1.52 9.12 16.38
C LEU A 49 -2.24 8.78 15.08
N SER A 50 -1.71 7.80 14.37
CA SER A 50 -2.37 7.23 13.19
C SER A 50 -3.77 6.71 13.53
N ASN A 51 -4.71 6.90 12.62
CA ASN A 51 -6.04 6.30 12.65
C ASN A 51 -6.17 5.09 11.73
N ILE A 52 -5.13 4.79 10.94
CA ILE A 52 -5.05 3.59 10.12
C ILE A 52 -3.96 2.65 10.67
N TYR A 53 -4.29 1.38 10.78
CA TYR A 53 -3.40 0.33 11.24
C TYR A 53 -3.31 -0.72 10.15
N ILE A 54 -2.10 -1.11 9.81
CA ILE A 54 -1.83 -2.09 8.76
C ILE A 54 -0.92 -3.14 9.36
N SER A 55 -1.36 -4.38 9.34
CA SER A 55 -0.57 -5.50 9.86
C SER A 55 0.61 -5.82 8.95
N ASP A 56 1.64 -6.39 9.53
CA ASP A 56 2.70 -7.04 8.78
C ASP A 56 2.12 -8.19 7.93
N ALA A 57 2.59 -8.31 6.71
CA ALA A 57 2.20 -9.38 5.81
C ALA A 57 3.33 -10.39 5.67
N TYR A 58 3.00 -11.68 5.82
CA TYR A 58 3.96 -12.77 5.79
C TYR A 58 3.78 -13.63 4.54
N ILE A 59 4.90 -13.97 3.92
CA ILE A 59 4.94 -14.96 2.84
C ILE A 59 5.63 -16.20 3.39
N THR A 60 4.87 -17.27 3.55
CA THR A 60 5.41 -18.56 3.97
C THR A 60 6.12 -19.24 2.81
N THR A 61 7.28 -19.84 3.05
CA THR A 61 8.10 -20.51 2.02
C THR A 61 8.39 -19.63 0.79
N PRO A 62 8.99 -18.43 0.98
CA PRO A 62 9.20 -17.48 -0.10
C PRO A 62 10.14 -18.06 -1.17
N LYS A 63 9.78 -17.86 -2.43
CA LYS A 63 10.69 -18.09 -3.56
C LYS A 63 11.51 -16.83 -3.77
N VAL A 64 12.77 -16.87 -3.35
CA VAL A 64 13.70 -15.75 -3.42
C VAL A 64 14.77 -16.03 -4.45
N GLY A 65 15.12 -15.03 -5.24
CA GLY A 65 16.23 -15.05 -6.17
C GLY A 65 17.15 -13.86 -5.96
N LYS A 66 18.33 -13.92 -6.55
CA LYS A 66 19.27 -12.79 -6.59
C LYS A 66 19.34 -12.26 -8.02
N ARG A 67 19.46 -10.95 -8.12
CA ARG A 67 19.79 -10.26 -9.37
C ARG A 67 20.98 -9.36 -9.17
N ASP A 68 21.85 -9.38 -10.17
CA ASP A 68 22.97 -8.47 -10.24
C ASP A 68 22.51 -7.10 -10.74
N GLY A 69 23.13 -6.08 -10.20
CA GLY A 69 23.02 -4.72 -10.67
C GLY A 69 24.40 -4.10 -10.83
N VAL A 70 24.49 -3.14 -11.74
CA VAL A 70 25.71 -2.36 -11.93
C VAL A 70 25.32 -0.89 -12.03
N LYS A 71 26.16 -0.02 -11.48
CA LYS A 71 26.00 1.42 -11.66
C LYS A 71 26.76 1.84 -12.89
N LEU A 72 26.06 2.48 -13.84
CA LEU A 72 26.67 3.03 -15.05
C LEU A 72 26.99 4.51 -14.83
N GLU A 73 28.07 4.96 -15.43
CA GLU A 73 28.34 6.38 -15.56
C GLU A 73 27.28 7.04 -16.46
N LEU A 74 26.88 8.25 -16.09
CA LEU A 74 25.73 8.91 -16.72
C LEU A 74 25.96 9.17 -18.23
N PHE A 75 27.16 9.59 -18.62
CA PHE A 75 27.48 10.00 -19.99
C PHE A 75 28.01 8.85 -20.82
N SER A 76 29.07 8.18 -20.37
CA SER A 76 29.73 7.11 -21.12
C SER A 76 28.95 5.81 -21.16
N LYS A 77 27.99 5.63 -20.23
CA LYS A 77 27.25 4.36 -20.00
C LYS A 77 28.15 3.17 -19.68
N ILE A 78 29.41 3.43 -19.30
CA ILE A 78 30.38 2.40 -18.89
C ILE A 78 30.12 2.07 -17.42
N ALA A 79 30.29 0.80 -17.04
CA ALA A 79 30.18 0.38 -15.66
C ALA A 79 31.27 1.06 -14.82
N LEU A 80 30.86 1.68 -13.71
CA LEU A 80 31.81 2.23 -12.76
C LEU A 80 32.58 1.09 -12.08
N ASP A 81 33.88 1.30 -11.85
CA ASP A 81 34.67 0.30 -11.14
C ASP A 81 34.11 0.01 -9.76
N LYS A 82 34.14 -1.26 -9.36
CA LYS A 82 33.59 -1.75 -8.09
C LYS A 82 32.13 -1.38 -7.80
N SER A 83 31.32 -1.14 -8.83
CA SER A 83 29.92 -0.72 -8.69
C SER A 83 28.90 -1.84 -8.86
N LYS A 84 29.37 -3.09 -8.98
CA LYS A 84 28.49 -4.27 -9.00
C LYS A 84 27.88 -4.47 -7.61
N TYR A 85 26.56 -4.71 -7.57
CA TYR A 85 25.82 -5.03 -6.36
C TYR A 85 24.75 -6.07 -6.64
N ASP A 86 24.45 -6.88 -5.66
CA ASP A 86 23.40 -7.87 -5.72
C ASP A 86 22.18 -7.40 -4.93
N TYR A 87 21.01 -7.79 -5.37
CA TYR A 87 19.80 -7.58 -4.60
C TYR A 87 18.89 -8.81 -4.66
N GLU A 88 18.20 -9.05 -3.58
CA GLU A 88 17.24 -10.14 -3.49
C GLU A 88 15.89 -9.71 -4.06
N ILE A 89 15.24 -10.63 -4.74
CA ILE A 89 13.90 -10.46 -5.30
C ILE A 89 12.98 -11.60 -4.88
N LEU A 90 11.73 -11.28 -4.69
CA LEU A 90 10.66 -12.28 -4.59
C LEU A 90 10.17 -12.60 -6.00
N TYR A 91 10.13 -13.88 -6.36
CA TYR A 91 9.61 -14.30 -7.65
C TYR A 91 8.07 -14.14 -7.71
N PRO A 92 7.49 -13.95 -8.91
CA PRO A 92 6.04 -13.90 -9.09
C PRO A 92 5.32 -15.17 -8.60
N GLY A 93 4.02 -15.04 -8.37
CA GLY A 93 3.13 -16.15 -7.97
C GLY A 93 3.10 -16.43 -6.47
N GLN A 94 3.66 -15.53 -5.66
CA GLN A 94 3.55 -15.61 -4.20
C GLN A 94 2.40 -14.78 -3.70
N GLU A 95 1.77 -15.25 -2.62
CA GLU A 95 0.57 -14.66 -2.05
C GLU A 95 0.85 -14.17 -0.63
N PHE A 96 0.19 -13.08 -0.25
CA PHE A 96 0.19 -12.55 1.09
C PHE A 96 -1.13 -11.85 1.37
N GLU A 97 -1.45 -11.72 2.64
CA GLU A 97 -2.67 -11.07 3.13
C GLU A 97 -2.31 -9.72 3.76
N ILE A 98 -3.10 -8.69 3.47
CA ILE A 98 -3.02 -7.38 4.11
C ILE A 98 -4.28 -7.20 4.95
N LYS A 99 -4.10 -6.87 6.24
CA LYS A 99 -5.16 -6.50 7.17
C LYS A 99 -5.06 -5.02 7.45
N ILE A 100 -6.18 -4.32 7.24
CA ILE A 100 -6.27 -2.86 7.41
C ILE A 100 -7.40 -2.59 8.39
N GLU A 101 -7.11 -1.79 9.41
CA GLU A 101 -8.09 -1.29 10.36
C GLU A 101 -8.05 0.24 10.35
N VAL A 102 -9.22 0.87 10.33
CA VAL A 102 -9.35 2.33 10.45
C VAL A 102 -10.23 2.63 11.66
N ILE A 103 -9.69 3.38 12.60
CA ILE A 103 -10.40 3.80 13.81
C ILE A 103 -10.80 5.26 13.69
N ILE A 104 -12.10 5.51 13.69
CA ILE A 104 -12.67 6.86 13.68
C ILE A 104 -12.95 7.28 15.12
N ARG A 105 -12.03 8.02 15.72
CA ARG A 105 -12.17 8.53 17.08
C ARG A 105 -13.12 9.72 17.11
N GLU A 106 -13.76 10.01 18.25
CA GLU A 106 -14.71 11.11 18.42
C GLU A 106 -14.17 12.45 17.87
N LYS A 107 -12.94 12.82 18.22
CA LYS A 107 -12.29 14.04 17.71
C LYS A 107 -12.10 14.08 16.20
N HIS A 108 -12.19 12.94 15.51
CA HIS A 108 -11.99 12.78 14.06
C HIS A 108 -13.30 12.53 13.31
N GLN A 109 -14.47 12.58 13.97
CA GLN A 109 -15.77 12.35 13.32
C GLN A 109 -16.00 13.25 12.10
N LYS A 110 -15.53 14.50 12.16
CA LYS A 110 -15.60 15.42 11.01
C LYS A 110 -14.87 14.92 9.76
N TYR A 111 -13.92 13.99 9.90
CA TYR A 111 -13.14 13.39 8.82
C TYR A 111 -13.62 11.98 8.44
N GLU A 112 -14.69 11.49 9.04
CA GLU A 112 -15.19 10.13 8.82
C GLU A 112 -15.37 9.82 7.33
N GLN A 113 -16.07 10.69 6.60
CA GLN A 113 -16.31 10.49 5.18
C GLN A 113 -15.02 10.55 4.36
N ALA A 114 -14.08 11.44 4.72
CA ALA A 114 -12.79 11.52 4.06
C ALA A 114 -11.97 10.23 4.28
N PHE A 115 -11.96 9.69 5.49
CA PHE A 115 -11.26 8.42 5.79
C PHE A 115 -11.87 7.26 5.01
N LYS A 116 -13.21 7.17 4.93
CA LYS A 116 -13.90 6.17 4.12
C LYS A 116 -13.55 6.29 2.64
N ASN A 117 -13.51 7.51 2.10
CA ASN A 117 -13.14 7.76 0.71
C ASN A 117 -11.67 7.39 0.44
N TYR A 118 -10.75 7.72 1.34
CA TYR A 118 -9.34 7.31 1.22
C TYR A 118 -9.17 5.79 1.26
N LEU A 119 -9.89 5.11 2.15
CA LEU A 119 -9.86 3.65 2.18
C LEU A 119 -10.43 3.05 0.89
N ALA A 120 -11.54 3.58 0.39
CA ALA A 120 -12.11 3.18 -0.89
C ALA A 120 -11.12 3.40 -2.05
N GLN A 121 -10.37 4.50 -2.06
CA GLN A 121 -9.36 4.79 -3.06
C GLN A 121 -8.17 3.84 -2.98
N ILE A 122 -7.70 3.48 -1.78
CA ILE A 122 -6.66 2.45 -1.59
C ILE A 122 -7.12 1.12 -2.16
N LEU A 123 -8.33 0.68 -1.81
CA LEU A 123 -8.89 -0.59 -2.27
C LEU A 123 -9.08 -0.62 -3.79
N ASP A 124 -9.58 0.48 -4.38
CA ASP A 124 -9.65 0.64 -5.84
C ASP A 124 -8.26 0.56 -6.48
N GLY A 125 -7.28 1.25 -5.91
CA GLY A 125 -5.89 1.22 -6.38
C GLY A 125 -5.27 -0.18 -6.35
N LEU A 126 -5.54 -0.95 -5.29
CA LEU A 126 -5.12 -2.35 -5.19
C LEU A 126 -5.82 -3.23 -6.22
N MET A 127 -7.13 -3.13 -6.35
CA MET A 127 -7.94 -3.92 -7.28
C MET A 127 -7.57 -3.67 -8.74
N ASN A 128 -7.24 -2.43 -9.08
CA ASN A 128 -6.84 -2.02 -10.43
C ASN A 128 -5.31 -2.06 -10.66
N SER A 129 -4.55 -2.66 -9.74
CA SER A 129 -3.08 -2.79 -9.85
C SER A 129 -2.34 -1.44 -10.06
N LYS A 130 -2.90 -0.36 -9.54
CA LYS A 130 -2.31 0.99 -9.56
C LYS A 130 -1.24 1.17 -8.47
N ILE A 131 -1.30 0.35 -7.42
CA ILE A 131 -0.36 0.37 -6.29
C ILE A 131 0.70 -0.69 -6.49
N THR A 132 1.95 -0.30 -6.30
CA THR A 132 3.12 -1.20 -6.35
C THR A 132 3.79 -1.26 -4.98
N ILE A 133 4.32 -2.43 -4.59
CA ILE A 133 4.95 -2.64 -3.29
C ILE A 133 6.41 -2.99 -3.45
N GLY A 134 7.28 -2.34 -2.68
CA GLY A 134 8.72 -2.58 -2.65
C GLY A 134 9.54 -1.55 -3.41
N ALA A 135 10.80 -1.88 -3.66
CA ALA A 135 11.76 -1.00 -4.33
C ALA A 135 11.76 -1.19 -5.86
N LYS A 136 12.36 -0.23 -6.56
CA LYS A 136 12.57 -0.24 -8.03
C LYS A 136 11.28 -0.36 -8.85
N THR A 137 10.18 0.20 -8.35
CA THR A 137 8.87 0.18 -9.00
C THR A 137 8.88 0.83 -10.39
N SER A 138 9.69 1.89 -10.59
CA SER A 138 9.93 2.51 -11.90
C SER A 138 10.61 1.58 -12.92
N ARG A 139 11.18 0.46 -12.47
CA ARG A 139 11.77 -0.59 -13.33
C ARG A 139 10.86 -1.80 -13.48
N GLY A 140 9.57 -1.67 -13.16
CA GLY A 140 8.57 -2.72 -13.31
C GLY A 140 8.50 -3.74 -12.17
N PHE A 141 9.25 -3.54 -11.08
CA PHE A 141 9.12 -4.40 -9.91
C PHE A 141 7.92 -4.02 -9.06
N GLY A 142 7.50 -4.94 -8.18
CA GLY A 142 6.51 -4.69 -7.14
C GLY A 142 5.06 -4.64 -7.60
N LYS A 143 4.75 -5.02 -8.84
CA LYS A 143 3.36 -5.14 -9.28
C LYS A 143 2.64 -6.22 -8.49
N ILE A 144 1.48 -5.89 -7.95
CA ILE A 144 0.61 -6.79 -7.21
C ILE A 144 -0.75 -6.86 -7.89
N LYS A 145 -1.46 -7.96 -7.66
CA LYS A 145 -2.82 -8.17 -8.13
C LYS A 145 -3.65 -8.73 -6.99
N VAL A 146 -4.80 -8.15 -6.75
CA VAL A 146 -5.77 -8.69 -5.79
C VAL A 146 -6.32 -10.01 -6.33
N LYS A 147 -6.22 -11.07 -5.53
CA LYS A 147 -6.71 -12.42 -5.90
C LYS A 147 -8.17 -12.58 -5.54
N THR A 148 -8.55 -12.09 -4.36
CA THR A 148 -9.91 -12.21 -3.83
C THR A 148 -10.41 -10.83 -3.46
N ALA A 149 -11.67 -10.53 -3.75
CA ALA A 149 -12.27 -9.26 -3.38
C ALA A 149 -12.10 -8.99 -1.87
N PRO A 150 -11.82 -7.74 -1.46
CA PRO A 150 -11.65 -7.40 -0.05
C PRO A 150 -12.95 -7.62 0.71
N THR A 151 -12.84 -8.17 1.90
CA THR A 151 -13.95 -8.29 2.85
C THR A 151 -13.90 -7.11 3.81
N ILE A 152 -15.04 -6.46 4.05
CA ILE A 152 -15.12 -5.23 4.83
C ILE A 152 -16.15 -5.39 5.93
N THR A 153 -15.78 -5.03 7.17
CA THR A 153 -16.68 -4.94 8.31
C THR A 153 -16.62 -3.54 8.88
N ALA A 154 -17.74 -2.87 8.95
CA ALA A 154 -17.89 -1.59 9.62
C ALA A 154 -18.66 -1.79 10.94
N LEU A 155 -18.13 -1.28 12.04
CA LEU A 155 -18.69 -1.38 13.37
C LEU A 155 -18.96 0.01 13.93
N ASP A 156 -20.14 0.20 14.50
CA ASP A 156 -20.57 1.42 15.17
C ASP A 156 -20.50 1.21 16.69
N MET A 157 -19.50 1.79 17.32
CA MET A 157 -19.25 1.63 18.75
C MET A 157 -20.33 2.24 19.65
N THR A 158 -21.31 2.94 19.09
CA THR A 158 -22.52 3.39 19.83
C THR A 158 -23.53 2.27 19.99
N LYS A 159 -23.42 1.19 19.20
CA LYS A 159 -24.33 0.04 19.23
C LYS A 159 -23.75 -1.11 20.03
N LYS A 160 -24.48 -1.55 21.04
CA LYS A 160 -24.05 -2.66 21.92
C LYS A 160 -23.65 -3.93 21.13
N GLN A 161 -24.40 -4.29 20.11
CA GLN A 161 -24.12 -5.46 19.28
C GLN A 161 -22.79 -5.35 18.52
N ASP A 162 -22.45 -4.16 18.03
CA ASP A 162 -21.19 -3.91 17.30
C ASP A 162 -20.01 -3.91 18.28
N VAL A 163 -20.20 -3.40 19.49
CA VAL A 163 -19.19 -3.50 20.58
C VAL A 163 -18.93 -4.95 20.95
N GLU A 164 -19.97 -5.77 21.13
CA GLU A 164 -19.83 -7.21 21.40
C GLU A 164 -19.11 -7.92 20.25
N THR A 165 -19.42 -7.56 19.01
CA THR A 165 -18.75 -8.08 17.81
C THR A 165 -17.29 -7.68 17.79
N TRP A 166 -16.95 -6.44 18.15
CA TRP A 166 -15.57 -5.94 18.19
C TRP A 166 -14.76 -6.63 19.30
N ILE A 167 -15.32 -6.84 20.48
CA ILE A 167 -14.65 -7.54 21.60
C ILE A 167 -14.29 -8.98 21.21
N ASN A 168 -15.16 -9.65 20.45
CA ASN A 168 -14.98 -11.03 20.00
C ASN A 168 -14.41 -11.10 18.57
N PHE A 169 -13.85 -10.00 18.04
CA PHE A 169 -13.40 -9.94 16.66
C PHE A 169 -12.21 -10.85 16.40
N ASP A 170 -12.35 -11.71 15.40
CA ASP A 170 -11.29 -12.56 14.88
C ASP A 170 -11.19 -12.41 13.37
N TRP A 171 -10.02 -12.06 12.87
CA TRP A 171 -9.72 -11.90 11.46
C TRP A 171 -10.03 -13.12 10.60
N ASN A 172 -10.05 -14.31 11.19
CA ASN A 172 -10.29 -15.56 10.46
C ASN A 172 -11.77 -15.90 10.35
N THR A 173 -12.60 -15.38 11.23
CA THR A 173 -14.00 -15.79 11.37
C THR A 173 -15.01 -14.66 11.23
N PHE A 174 -14.55 -13.40 11.06
CA PHE A 174 -15.45 -12.27 10.92
C PHE A 174 -16.32 -12.36 9.67
N LYS A 175 -17.53 -11.81 9.76
CA LYS A 175 -18.45 -11.75 8.63
C LYS A 175 -18.47 -10.33 8.06
N PRO A 176 -18.27 -10.17 6.74
CA PRO A 176 -18.39 -8.85 6.12
C PRO A 176 -19.83 -8.35 6.23
N ASN A 177 -20.00 -7.08 6.56
CA ASN A 177 -21.31 -6.43 6.66
C ASN A 177 -21.46 -5.22 5.74
N THR A 178 -20.41 -4.89 4.99
CA THR A 178 -20.45 -3.78 4.02
C THR A 178 -19.66 -4.12 2.76
N THR A 179 -19.85 -3.32 1.72
CA THR A 179 -19.17 -3.45 0.43
C THR A 179 -18.35 -2.21 0.14
N LEU A 180 -17.43 -2.31 -0.83
CA LEU A 180 -16.64 -1.17 -1.26
C LEU A 180 -17.49 0.01 -1.72
N GLN A 181 -18.59 -0.25 -2.42
CA GLN A 181 -19.52 0.79 -2.90
C GLN A 181 -20.20 1.55 -1.76
N ASN A 182 -20.49 0.86 -0.66
CA ASN A 182 -21.09 1.46 0.53
C ASN A 182 -20.09 2.09 1.49
N LEU A 183 -18.78 1.79 1.31
CA LEU A 183 -17.73 2.35 2.14
C LEU A 183 -17.50 3.83 1.82
N GLY A 184 -17.34 4.17 0.55
CA GLY A 184 -17.06 5.52 0.10
C GLY A 184 -16.82 5.59 -1.40
N THR A 185 -16.69 6.81 -1.92
CA THR A 185 -16.38 7.05 -3.33
C THR A 185 -14.88 7.29 -3.47
N PRO A 186 -14.16 6.50 -4.29
CA PRO A 186 -12.77 6.76 -4.57
C PRO A 186 -12.60 8.15 -5.19
N ILE A 187 -11.68 8.92 -4.66
CA ILE A 187 -11.32 10.21 -5.26
C ILE A 187 -10.54 9.90 -6.53
N GLN A 188 -11.06 10.28 -7.68
CA GLN A 188 -10.33 10.12 -8.93
C GLN A 188 -9.09 11.01 -8.90
N ASN A 189 -7.94 10.37 -9.08
CA ASN A 189 -6.67 11.08 -9.21
C ASN A 189 -6.32 11.10 -10.70
N ASP A 190 -6.68 12.18 -11.39
CA ASP A 190 -6.49 12.34 -12.83
C ASP A 190 -5.01 12.56 -13.24
N GLN A 191 -4.08 12.37 -12.29
CA GLN A 191 -2.64 12.59 -12.53
C GLN A 191 -1.95 11.43 -13.27
N TYR A 192 -2.63 10.31 -13.50
CA TYR A 192 -2.04 9.16 -14.19
C TYR A 192 -2.67 8.94 -15.56
N ILE A 193 -1.87 9.04 -16.60
CA ILE A 193 -2.24 8.62 -17.95
C ILE A 193 -1.73 7.18 -18.13
N THR A 194 -2.62 6.26 -18.42
CA THR A 194 -2.25 4.89 -18.77
C THR A 194 -2.20 4.76 -20.28
N ILE A 195 -1.01 4.49 -20.82
CA ILE A 195 -0.83 4.20 -22.25
C ILE A 195 -0.66 2.69 -22.39
N LYS A 196 -1.53 2.07 -23.17
CA LYS A 196 -1.41 0.67 -23.57
C LYS A 196 -1.15 0.60 -25.06
N THR A 197 -0.03 0.00 -25.43
CA THR A 197 0.33 -0.21 -26.84
C THR A 197 1.00 -1.56 -27.02
N ASP A 198 0.82 -2.13 -28.18
CA ASP A 198 1.51 -3.35 -28.59
C ASP A 198 2.77 -2.98 -29.36
N LEU A 199 3.89 -3.58 -28.98
CA LEU A 199 5.19 -3.35 -29.61
C LEU A 199 5.67 -4.63 -30.27
N LEU A 200 6.08 -4.52 -31.53
CA LEU A 200 6.70 -5.62 -32.27
C LEU A 200 8.23 -5.47 -32.20
N ILE A 201 8.90 -6.56 -31.85
CA ILE A 201 10.36 -6.64 -31.89
C ILE A 201 10.79 -6.96 -33.32
N GLU A 202 11.30 -5.96 -34.05
CA GLU A 202 11.73 -6.12 -35.43
C GLU A 202 13.15 -6.70 -35.57
N LYS A 203 13.99 -6.54 -34.55
CA LYS A 203 15.37 -7.06 -34.50
C LYS A 203 15.62 -7.73 -33.15
N THR A 204 16.69 -8.51 -33.08
CA THR A 204 17.09 -9.20 -31.86
C THR A 204 17.21 -8.21 -30.69
N LEU A 205 16.44 -8.43 -29.63
CA LEU A 205 16.51 -7.69 -28.38
C LEU A 205 17.40 -8.47 -27.40
N MET A 206 18.48 -7.84 -26.94
CA MET A 206 19.32 -8.39 -25.88
C MET A 206 18.74 -7.95 -24.54
N ILE A 207 18.43 -8.94 -23.67
CA ILE A 207 17.82 -8.73 -22.35
C ILE A 207 18.91 -8.84 -21.27
#